data_59173b3ea2270ea3356be97682e0cf49
#
_entry.id   59173b3ea2270ea3356be97682e0cf49
#
_cell.length_a   1.000
_cell.length_b   1.000
_cell.length_c   1.000
_cell.angle_alpha   90.00
_cell.angle_beta   90.00
_cell.angle_gamma   90.00
#
_symmetry.space_group_name_H-M   'P 1'
#
loop_
_entity.id
_entity.type
_entity.pdbx_description
1 polymer ?
#
loop_
_entity_poly.entity_id
_entity_poly.type
_entity_poly.pdbx_seq_one_letter_code
_entity_poly.pdbx_strand_id
1 'polypeptide(L)'
;MPRHAPEPVTQSYREPAAWGLFRLPAFRRLMLVNLVLSACWDAHSFVVPVVGHARGLSASSIGVVLGSFAVAATCVRLAIVRFADDLHEVKALRTAMVVAMLTFLGYAWLPGTAGLMAGSALLGVALGSVQPMILAMLHRVTPPERHGQALGLRMLAVNGATVAMPAGFGLLAAATALAAPMWLMAALLLLAQAPARRL
;
A
#
# COMPACT_ATOMS: atom_id res chain seq x y z
N MET A 1 -41.80 -22.89 -40.26
CA MET A 1 -40.38 -22.70 -39.89
C MET A 1 -40.25 -22.76 -38.39
N PRO A 2 -39.68 -23.78 -37.79
CA PRO A 2 -39.47 -23.86 -36.34
C PRO A 2 -38.35 -22.92 -35.92
N ARG A 3 -38.63 -22.01 -35.00
CA ARG A 3 -37.61 -21.19 -34.35
C ARG A 3 -36.81 -22.06 -33.39
N HIS A 4 -35.53 -22.33 -33.71
CA HIS A 4 -34.60 -22.88 -32.73
C HIS A 4 -34.42 -21.85 -31.61
N ALA A 5 -34.95 -22.17 -30.43
CA ALA A 5 -34.58 -21.49 -29.21
C ALA A 5 -33.09 -21.82 -28.94
N PRO A 6 -32.27 -20.81 -28.59
CA PRO A 6 -30.88 -21.07 -28.22
C PRO A 6 -30.89 -21.90 -26.94
N GLU A 7 -30.21 -23.04 -26.96
CA GLU A 7 -30.00 -23.86 -25.77
C GLU A 7 -29.24 -23.05 -24.73
N PRO A 8 -29.66 -23.06 -23.46
CA PRO A 8 -28.89 -22.41 -22.41
C PRO A 8 -27.56 -23.14 -22.26
N VAL A 9 -26.48 -22.43 -22.56
CA VAL A 9 -25.10 -22.90 -22.34
C VAL A 9 -24.86 -22.94 -20.83
N THR A 10 -25.41 -23.95 -20.16
CA THR A 10 -25.07 -24.30 -18.79
C THR A 10 -23.78 -25.13 -18.79
N GLN A 11 -22.69 -24.60 -19.29
CA GLN A 11 -21.38 -25.04 -18.85
C GLN A 11 -21.19 -24.49 -17.44
N SER A 12 -21.42 -25.34 -16.45
CA SER A 12 -20.95 -25.15 -15.08
C SER A 12 -19.41 -25.12 -15.09
N TYR A 13 -18.84 -23.98 -15.49
CA TYR A 13 -17.45 -23.70 -15.30
C TYR A 13 -17.25 -23.55 -13.79
N ARG A 14 -16.84 -24.63 -13.12
CA ARG A 14 -16.33 -24.53 -11.74
C ARG A 14 -15.06 -23.71 -11.81
N GLU A 15 -15.21 -22.39 -11.70
CA GLU A 15 -14.06 -21.50 -11.56
C GLU A 15 -13.22 -22.00 -10.39
N PRO A 16 -11.90 -22.21 -10.60
CA PRO A 16 -11.03 -22.61 -9.50
C PRO A 16 -11.14 -21.54 -8.40
N ALA A 17 -11.33 -21.98 -7.15
CA ALA A 17 -11.51 -21.09 -6.03
C ALA A 17 -10.43 -20.00 -6.01
N ALA A 18 -10.82 -18.72 -5.82
CA ALA A 18 -9.91 -17.56 -5.86
C ALA A 18 -8.70 -17.76 -4.92
N TRP A 19 -8.91 -18.39 -3.76
CA TRP A 19 -7.87 -18.75 -2.79
C TRP A 19 -6.76 -19.63 -3.36
N GLY A 20 -7.00 -20.35 -4.45
CA GLY A 20 -5.98 -21.13 -5.16
C GLY A 20 -4.83 -20.29 -5.69
N LEU A 21 -4.99 -18.96 -5.86
CA LEU A 21 -3.93 -18.06 -6.26
C LEU A 21 -2.81 -17.96 -5.20
N PHE A 22 -3.12 -18.14 -3.91
CA PHE A 22 -2.12 -18.18 -2.85
C PHE A 22 -1.16 -19.37 -2.91
N ARG A 23 -1.45 -20.38 -3.74
CA ARG A 23 -0.51 -21.46 -4.04
C ARG A 23 0.64 -21.01 -4.94
N LEU A 24 0.46 -19.91 -5.69
CA LEU A 24 1.52 -19.32 -6.51
C LEU A 24 2.47 -18.53 -5.62
N PRO A 25 3.77 -18.90 -5.52
CA PRO A 25 4.70 -18.23 -4.61
C PRO A 25 4.88 -16.74 -4.93
N ALA A 26 4.90 -16.36 -6.22
CA ALA A 26 5.01 -14.98 -6.65
C ALA A 26 3.79 -14.15 -6.22
N PHE A 27 2.57 -14.67 -6.40
CA PHE A 27 1.35 -14.02 -5.96
C PHE A 27 1.34 -13.79 -4.44
N ARG A 28 1.69 -14.81 -3.66
CA ARG A 28 1.75 -14.71 -2.19
C ARG A 28 2.76 -13.66 -1.72
N ARG A 29 3.96 -13.60 -2.34
CA ARG A 29 4.97 -12.59 -2.02
C ARG A 29 4.49 -11.19 -2.36
N LEU A 30 3.87 -11.02 -3.53
CA LEU A 30 3.32 -9.74 -3.97
C LEU A 30 2.22 -9.26 -3.02
N MET A 31 1.31 -10.16 -2.59
CA MET A 31 0.24 -9.83 -1.65
C MET A 31 0.78 -9.42 -0.28
N LEU A 32 1.83 -10.09 0.23
CA LEU A 32 2.49 -9.69 1.47
C LEU A 32 3.10 -8.29 1.37
N VAL A 33 3.85 -8.02 0.29
CA VAL A 33 4.44 -6.70 0.05
C VAL A 33 3.36 -5.63 -0.07
N ASN A 34 2.31 -5.90 -0.84
CA ASN A 34 1.17 -4.99 -1.01
C ASN A 34 0.47 -4.70 0.33
N LEU A 35 0.27 -5.71 1.18
CA LEU A 35 -0.37 -5.54 2.49
C LEU A 35 0.47 -4.63 3.41
N VAL A 36 1.79 -4.85 3.49
CA VAL A 36 2.70 -4.00 4.27
C VAL A 36 2.66 -2.55 3.78
N LEU A 37 2.69 -2.34 2.45
CA LEU A 37 2.66 -0.99 1.87
C LEU A 37 1.32 -0.29 2.07
N SER A 38 0.21 -1.02 2.04
CA SER A 38 -1.11 -0.48 2.39
C SER A 38 -1.19 -0.10 3.86
N ALA A 39 -0.67 -0.96 4.75
CA ALA A 39 -0.58 -0.67 6.18
C ALA A 39 0.29 0.58 6.48
N CYS A 40 1.33 0.84 5.68
CA CYS A 40 2.12 2.06 5.79
C CYS A 40 1.29 3.32 5.48
N TRP A 41 0.41 3.24 4.50
CA TRP A 41 -0.53 4.33 4.19
C TRP A 41 -1.47 4.61 5.37
N ASP A 42 -2.07 3.56 5.91
CA ASP A 42 -2.97 3.64 7.04
C ASP A 42 -2.25 4.15 8.31
N ALA A 43 -1.02 3.68 8.56
CA ALA A 43 -0.20 4.15 9.67
C ALA A 43 0.11 5.64 9.58
N HIS A 44 0.49 6.15 8.40
CA HIS A 44 0.71 7.59 8.20
C HIS A 44 -0.57 8.39 8.48
N SER A 45 -1.70 7.98 7.90
CA SER A 45 -2.98 8.66 8.05
C SER A 45 -3.51 8.65 9.49
N PHE A 46 -3.16 7.62 10.28
CA PHE A 46 -3.51 7.50 11.69
C PHE A 46 -2.55 8.29 12.59
N VAL A 47 -1.24 8.12 12.42
CA VAL A 47 -0.24 8.64 13.37
C VAL A 47 -0.06 10.15 13.23
N VAL A 48 -0.16 10.70 12.02
CA VAL A 48 0.03 12.16 11.81
C VAL A 48 -0.94 13.00 12.61
N PRO A 49 -2.26 12.75 12.62
CA PRO A 49 -3.18 13.47 13.49
C PRO A 49 -2.87 13.29 14.98
N VAL A 50 -2.56 12.08 15.41
CA VAL A 50 -2.28 11.76 16.82
C VAL A 50 -1.02 12.48 17.31
N VAL A 51 0.07 12.37 16.58
CA VAL A 51 1.35 13.04 16.92
C VAL A 51 1.23 14.55 16.78
N GLY A 52 0.53 15.03 15.75
CA GLY A 52 0.30 16.46 15.56
C GLY A 52 -0.49 17.07 16.72
N HIS A 53 -1.57 16.42 17.13
CA HIS A 53 -2.36 16.85 18.29
C HIS A 53 -1.54 16.83 19.59
N ALA A 54 -0.79 15.75 19.84
CA ALA A 54 0.07 15.64 21.02
C ALA A 54 1.19 16.71 21.07
N ARG A 55 1.58 17.25 19.91
CA ARG A 55 2.53 18.37 19.78
C ARG A 55 1.86 19.75 19.82
N GLY A 56 0.57 19.84 20.04
CA GLY A 56 -0.18 21.10 20.09
C GLY A 56 -0.39 21.76 18.71
N LEU A 57 -0.26 21.02 17.61
CA LEU A 57 -0.53 21.56 16.28
C LEU A 57 -2.02 21.79 16.07
N SER A 58 -2.36 22.87 15.37
CA SER A 58 -3.74 23.14 14.98
C SER A 58 -4.26 22.10 13.97
N ALA A 59 -5.58 21.91 13.92
CA ALA A 59 -6.21 21.04 12.94
C ALA A 59 -5.83 21.43 11.48
N SER A 60 -5.73 22.73 11.21
CA SER A 60 -5.28 23.24 9.89
C SER A 60 -3.84 22.81 9.58
N SER A 61 -2.92 22.90 10.54
CA SER A 61 -1.54 22.45 10.37
C SER A 61 -1.45 20.95 10.11
N ILE A 62 -2.22 20.14 10.84
CA ILE A 62 -2.32 18.70 10.62
C ILE A 62 -2.88 18.41 9.22
N GLY A 63 -3.92 19.14 8.82
CA GLY A 63 -4.49 19.04 7.47
C GLY A 63 -3.48 19.35 6.36
N VAL A 64 -2.65 20.36 6.54
CA VAL A 64 -1.58 20.71 5.58
C VAL A 64 -0.51 19.62 5.51
N VAL A 65 -0.14 19.01 6.64
CA VAL A 65 0.79 17.86 6.67
C VAL A 65 0.23 16.67 5.90
N LEU A 66 -1.04 16.29 6.12
CA LEU A 66 -1.70 15.24 5.36
C LEU A 66 -1.86 15.60 3.88
N GLY A 67 -2.17 16.88 3.60
CA GLY A 67 -2.28 17.40 2.23
C GLY A 67 -0.96 17.30 1.46
N SER A 68 0.19 17.58 2.11
CA SER A 68 1.50 17.44 1.49
C SER A 68 1.79 16.01 1.02
N PHE A 69 1.39 15.01 1.80
CA PHE A 69 1.43 13.61 1.40
C PHE A 69 0.56 13.34 0.16
N ALA A 70 -0.70 13.79 0.17
CA ALA A 70 -1.63 13.55 -0.92
C ALA A 70 -1.17 14.20 -2.24
N VAL A 71 -0.68 15.45 -2.17
CA VAL A 71 -0.13 16.16 -3.32
C VAL A 71 1.09 15.43 -3.87
N ALA A 72 2.04 15.06 -3.02
CA ALA A 72 3.25 14.34 -3.43
C ALA A 72 2.92 12.96 -4.05
N ALA A 73 1.97 12.22 -3.46
CA ALA A 73 1.50 10.94 -4.00
C ALA A 73 0.82 11.10 -5.37
N THR A 74 0.08 12.17 -5.58
CA THR A 74 -0.55 12.48 -6.87
C THR A 74 0.49 12.87 -7.91
N CYS A 75 1.43 13.76 -7.56
CA CYS A 75 2.50 14.19 -8.47
C CYS A 75 3.35 13.01 -8.94
N VAL A 76 3.77 12.10 -8.04
CA VAL A 76 4.58 10.95 -8.44
C VAL A 76 3.81 9.97 -9.32
N ARG A 77 2.50 9.78 -9.11
CA ARG A 77 1.67 8.94 -9.99
C ARG A 77 1.59 9.50 -11.41
N LEU A 78 1.41 10.82 -11.54
CA LEU A 78 1.41 11.49 -12.83
C LEU A 78 2.79 11.38 -13.52
N ALA A 79 3.88 11.53 -12.76
CA ALA A 79 5.23 11.34 -13.28
C ALA A 79 5.47 9.91 -13.77
N ILE A 80 5.03 8.88 -13.01
CA ILE A 80 5.19 7.48 -13.41
C ILE A 80 4.47 7.17 -14.73
N VAL A 81 3.27 7.71 -14.93
CA VAL A 81 2.54 7.53 -16.21
C VAL A 81 3.36 8.06 -17.39
N ARG A 82 4.14 9.13 -17.20
CA ARG A 82 4.99 9.73 -18.25
C ARG A 82 6.24 8.92 -18.54
N PHE A 83 6.77 8.19 -17.55
CA PHE A 83 8.06 7.47 -17.61
C PHE A 83 7.91 5.96 -17.45
N ALA A 84 6.71 5.42 -17.69
CA ALA A 84 6.39 4.02 -17.41
C ALA A 84 7.27 3.02 -18.17
N ASP A 85 7.67 3.35 -19.39
CA ASP A 85 8.40 2.43 -20.30
C ASP A 85 9.84 2.16 -19.84
N ASP A 86 10.45 3.08 -19.06
CA ASP A 86 11.85 2.97 -18.60
C ASP A 86 11.97 2.42 -17.16
N LEU A 87 10.85 2.17 -16.49
CA LEU A 87 10.85 1.82 -15.06
C LEU A 87 11.08 0.33 -14.82
N HIS A 88 12.18 0.01 -14.15
CA HIS A 88 12.40 -1.32 -13.58
C HIS A 88 11.57 -1.47 -12.29
N GLU A 89 10.36 -2.00 -12.41
CA GLU A 89 9.34 -2.05 -11.34
C GLU A 89 9.86 -2.58 -10.01
N VAL A 90 10.59 -3.71 -10.01
CA VAL A 90 11.12 -4.31 -8.77
C VAL A 90 12.16 -3.41 -8.09
N LYS A 91 13.04 -2.78 -8.89
CA LYS A 91 14.04 -1.85 -8.34
C LYS A 91 13.37 -0.62 -7.75
N ALA A 92 12.45 -0.01 -8.50
CA ALA A 92 11.70 1.18 -8.07
C ALA A 92 10.86 0.88 -6.82
N LEU A 93 10.16 -0.27 -6.78
CA LEU A 93 9.40 -0.73 -5.62
C LEU A 93 10.29 -0.83 -4.38
N ARG A 94 11.45 -1.48 -4.51
CA ARG A 94 12.39 -1.65 -3.39
C ARG A 94 12.99 -0.33 -2.92
N THR A 95 13.33 0.57 -3.86
CA THR A 95 13.79 1.92 -3.50
C THR A 95 12.71 2.69 -2.74
N ALA A 96 11.46 2.66 -3.21
CA ALA A 96 10.34 3.26 -2.51
C ALA A 96 10.15 2.68 -1.09
N MET A 97 10.29 1.35 -0.94
CA MET A 97 10.22 0.70 0.37
C MET A 97 11.35 1.16 1.31
N VAL A 98 12.58 1.33 0.80
CA VAL A 98 13.71 1.83 1.60
C VAL A 98 13.48 3.28 2.01
N VAL A 99 13.05 4.13 1.09
CA VAL A 99 12.73 5.54 1.38
C VAL A 99 11.63 5.63 2.44
N ALA A 100 10.54 4.88 2.27
CA ALA A 100 9.46 4.84 3.26
C ALA A 100 9.94 4.33 4.62
N MET A 101 10.76 3.28 4.66
CA MET A 101 11.34 2.72 5.89
C MET A 101 12.17 3.76 6.64
N LEU A 102 13.09 4.44 5.97
CA LEU A 102 13.95 5.46 6.58
C LEU A 102 13.12 6.65 7.07
N THR A 103 12.12 7.06 6.29
CA THR A 103 11.23 8.16 6.66
C THR A 103 10.40 7.78 7.90
N PHE A 104 9.79 6.59 7.95
CA PHE A 104 9.05 6.13 9.13
C PHE A 104 9.94 6.04 10.36
N LEU A 105 11.19 5.56 10.19
CA LEU A 105 12.13 5.46 11.30
C LEU A 105 12.42 6.85 11.90
N GLY A 106 12.66 7.86 11.06
CA GLY A 106 13.00 9.22 11.48
C GLY A 106 11.82 10.15 11.74
N TYR A 107 10.60 9.78 11.39
CA TYR A 107 9.44 10.68 11.38
C TYR A 107 9.15 11.32 12.73
N ALA A 108 9.30 10.57 13.82
CA ALA A 108 9.05 11.05 15.17
C ALA A 108 9.98 12.18 15.62
N TRP A 109 11.15 12.34 15.02
CA TRP A 109 12.13 13.37 15.34
C TRP A 109 12.07 14.59 14.42
N LEU A 110 11.21 14.58 13.41
CA LEU A 110 11.06 15.73 12.50
C LEU A 110 10.53 16.96 13.24
N PRO A 111 11.21 18.12 13.13
CA PRO A 111 10.86 19.32 13.88
C PRO A 111 9.70 20.07 13.23
N GLY A 112 8.79 20.56 14.07
CA GLY A 112 7.73 21.48 13.67
C GLY A 112 6.84 20.99 12.51
N THR A 113 5.96 21.85 12.04
CA THR A 113 5.03 21.54 10.94
C THR A 113 5.77 21.32 9.61
N ALA A 114 6.80 22.12 9.33
CA ALA A 114 7.57 22.02 8.09
C ALA A 114 8.31 20.69 7.97
N GLY A 115 8.93 20.21 9.05
CA GLY A 115 9.59 18.90 9.08
C GLY A 115 8.59 17.76 8.83
N LEU A 116 7.44 17.80 9.51
CA LEU A 116 6.38 16.81 9.31
C LEU A 116 5.82 16.84 7.88
N MET A 117 5.66 18.02 7.27
CA MET A 117 5.27 18.17 5.86
C MET A 117 6.29 17.53 4.92
N ALA A 118 7.58 17.80 5.12
CA ALA A 118 8.64 17.22 4.30
C ALA A 118 8.67 15.68 4.41
N GLY A 119 8.58 15.14 5.63
CA GLY A 119 8.48 13.69 5.85
C GLY A 119 7.23 13.09 5.22
N SER A 120 6.08 13.74 5.35
CA SER A 120 4.82 13.33 4.71
C SER A 120 4.90 13.37 3.18
N ALA A 121 5.48 14.42 2.61
CA ALA A 121 5.69 14.49 1.16
C ALA A 121 6.61 13.39 0.67
N LEU A 122 7.69 13.08 1.39
CA LEU A 122 8.61 12.00 1.06
C LEU A 122 7.91 10.62 1.12
N LEU A 123 7.09 10.38 2.14
CA LEU A 123 6.22 9.19 2.21
C LEU A 123 5.21 9.17 1.06
N GLY A 124 4.64 10.32 0.70
CA GLY A 124 3.71 10.47 -0.43
C GLY A 124 4.35 10.05 -1.75
N VAL A 125 5.58 10.50 -2.03
CA VAL A 125 6.35 10.06 -3.21
C VAL A 125 6.60 8.55 -3.16
N ALA A 126 7.12 8.05 -2.04
CA ALA A 126 7.45 6.64 -1.88
C ALA A 126 6.22 5.73 -2.03
N LEU A 127 5.19 5.94 -1.21
CA LEU A 127 3.99 5.10 -1.20
C LEU A 127 3.07 5.35 -2.40
N GLY A 128 3.06 6.57 -2.95
CA GLY A 128 2.30 6.92 -4.15
C GLY A 128 2.81 6.20 -5.39
N SER A 129 4.13 5.99 -5.50
CA SER A 129 4.74 5.28 -6.64
C SER A 129 4.45 3.79 -6.67
N VAL A 130 4.15 3.18 -5.52
CA VAL A 130 4.02 1.73 -5.37
C VAL A 130 2.76 1.16 -6.01
N GLN A 131 1.63 1.87 -5.92
CA GLN A 131 0.32 1.35 -6.37
C GLN A 131 0.29 0.91 -7.84
N PRO A 132 0.75 1.73 -8.81
CA PRO A 132 0.78 1.30 -10.20
C PRO A 132 1.73 0.12 -10.43
N MET A 133 2.87 0.07 -9.72
CA MET A 133 3.83 -1.04 -9.83
C MET A 133 3.24 -2.36 -9.32
N ILE A 134 2.57 -2.35 -8.17
CA ILE A 134 1.90 -3.53 -7.62
C ILE A 134 0.82 -4.04 -8.59
N LEU A 135 0.07 -3.14 -9.23
CA LEU A 135 -0.97 -3.54 -10.18
C LEU A 135 -0.37 -4.17 -11.44
N ALA A 136 0.70 -3.59 -12.00
CA ALA A 136 1.41 -4.16 -13.14
C ALA A 136 1.99 -5.54 -12.81
N MET A 137 2.63 -5.69 -11.65
CA MET A 137 3.17 -6.97 -11.18
C MET A 137 2.07 -8.00 -10.92
N LEU A 138 0.90 -7.58 -10.41
CA LEU A 138 -0.24 -8.46 -10.18
C LEU A 138 -0.70 -9.12 -11.49
N HIS A 139 -0.78 -8.35 -12.58
CA HIS A 139 -1.13 -8.87 -13.89
C HIS A 139 -0.07 -9.86 -14.42
N ARG A 140 1.23 -9.61 -14.15
CA ARG A 140 2.31 -10.51 -14.59
C ARG A 140 2.34 -11.85 -13.84
N VAL A 141 2.05 -11.84 -12.54
CA VAL A 141 2.12 -13.06 -11.70
C VAL A 141 0.83 -13.86 -11.68
N THR A 142 -0.22 -13.38 -12.36
CA THR A 142 -1.56 -14.02 -12.36
C THR A 142 -1.96 -14.38 -13.79
N PRO A 143 -2.51 -15.58 -14.03
CA PRO A 143 -3.06 -15.94 -15.34
C PRO A 143 -4.15 -14.93 -15.79
N PRO A 144 -4.23 -14.59 -17.09
CA PRO A 144 -5.17 -13.59 -17.59
C PRO A 144 -6.62 -13.85 -17.21
N GLU A 145 -7.05 -15.11 -17.23
CA GLU A 145 -8.41 -15.55 -16.91
C GLU A 145 -8.78 -15.32 -15.44
N ARG A 146 -7.77 -15.08 -14.58
CA ARG A 146 -7.92 -14.92 -13.14
C ARG A 146 -7.56 -13.53 -12.62
N HIS A 147 -7.35 -12.55 -13.50
CA HIS A 147 -7.02 -11.18 -13.10
C HIS A 147 -8.12 -10.57 -12.21
N GLY A 148 -9.40 -10.79 -12.52
CA GLY A 148 -10.52 -10.32 -11.70
C GLY A 148 -10.50 -10.91 -10.28
N GLN A 149 -10.20 -12.22 -10.14
CA GLN A 149 -10.06 -12.88 -8.84
C GLN A 149 -8.88 -12.33 -8.03
N ALA A 150 -7.74 -12.11 -8.70
CA ALA A 150 -6.55 -11.55 -8.08
C ALA A 150 -6.79 -10.12 -7.56
N LEU A 151 -7.46 -9.29 -8.36
CA LEU A 151 -7.83 -7.93 -7.98
C LEU A 151 -8.83 -7.92 -6.80
N GLY A 152 -9.83 -8.81 -6.84
CA GLY A 152 -10.79 -9.00 -5.75
C GLY A 152 -10.12 -9.39 -4.44
N LEU A 153 -9.20 -10.38 -4.47
CA LEU A 153 -8.41 -10.78 -3.29
C LEU A 153 -7.54 -9.65 -2.75
N ARG A 154 -6.91 -8.89 -3.65
CA ARG A 154 -6.13 -7.71 -3.27
C ARG A 154 -7.00 -6.67 -2.56
N MET A 155 -8.17 -6.34 -3.12
CA MET A 155 -9.09 -5.38 -2.53
C MET A 155 -9.61 -5.86 -1.17
N LEU A 156 -9.94 -7.15 -1.05
CA LEU A 156 -10.37 -7.74 0.21
C LEU A 156 -9.28 -7.61 1.29
N ALA A 157 -8.03 -7.94 0.95
CA ALA A 157 -6.92 -7.86 1.87
C ALA A 157 -6.62 -6.42 2.32
N VAL A 158 -6.59 -5.47 1.37
CA VAL A 158 -6.33 -4.06 1.66
C VAL A 158 -7.46 -3.45 2.49
N ASN A 159 -8.72 -3.59 2.07
CA ASN A 159 -9.85 -3.02 2.79
C ASN A 159 -10.04 -3.65 4.18
N GLY A 160 -9.81 -4.97 4.30
CA GLY A 160 -9.82 -5.65 5.60
C GLY A 160 -8.74 -5.12 6.54
N ALA A 161 -7.54 -4.86 6.01
CA ALA A 161 -6.46 -4.24 6.78
C ALA A 161 -6.82 -2.81 7.22
N THR A 162 -7.33 -1.97 6.31
CA THR A 162 -7.72 -0.58 6.61
C THR A 162 -8.74 -0.50 7.74
N VAL A 163 -9.64 -1.47 7.87
CA VAL A 163 -10.59 -1.54 8.99
C VAL A 163 -9.91 -1.97 10.30
N ALA A 164 -9.00 -2.94 10.24
CA ALA A 164 -8.36 -3.51 11.43
C ALA A 164 -7.17 -2.68 11.95
N MET A 165 -6.41 -2.05 11.05
CA MET A 165 -5.15 -1.36 11.38
C MET A 165 -5.30 -0.19 12.37
N PRO A 166 -6.30 0.71 12.28
CA PRO A 166 -6.43 1.80 13.23
C PRO A 166 -6.58 1.33 14.67
N ALA A 167 -7.34 0.26 14.91
CA ALA A 167 -7.48 -0.34 16.24
C ALA A 167 -6.14 -0.90 16.73
N GLY A 168 -5.41 -1.64 15.88
CA GLY A 168 -4.09 -2.17 16.20
C GLY A 168 -3.06 -1.07 16.50
N PHE A 169 -3.04 -0.02 15.70
CA PHE A 169 -2.14 1.14 15.89
C PHE A 169 -2.48 1.92 17.16
N GLY A 170 -3.78 2.09 17.45
CA GLY A 170 -4.24 2.73 18.69
C GLY A 170 -3.80 1.97 19.93
N LEU A 171 -4.01 0.66 19.97
CA LEU A 171 -3.56 -0.20 21.06
C LEU A 171 -2.02 -0.17 21.22
N LEU A 172 -1.28 -0.27 20.13
CA LEU A 172 0.18 -0.22 20.14
C LEU A 172 0.68 1.13 20.67
N ALA A 173 0.12 2.24 20.17
CA ALA A 173 0.51 3.58 20.60
C ALA A 173 0.19 3.81 22.08
N ALA A 174 -0.95 3.34 22.56
CA ALA A 174 -1.35 3.47 23.97
C ALA A 174 -0.48 2.61 24.92
N ALA A 175 -0.06 1.43 24.46
CA ALA A 175 0.75 0.51 25.26
C ALA A 175 2.25 0.88 25.32
N THR A 176 2.75 1.67 24.35
CA THR A 176 4.19 1.91 24.21
C THR A 176 4.51 3.41 23.99
N ALA A 177 4.46 3.87 22.75
CA ALA A 177 4.73 5.25 22.36
C ALA A 177 3.89 5.65 21.15
N LEU A 178 3.55 6.94 21.03
CA LEU A 178 2.74 7.47 19.92
C LEU A 178 3.36 7.20 18.54
N ALA A 179 4.68 7.10 18.48
CA ALA A 179 5.42 6.82 17.24
C ALA A 179 5.59 5.31 16.96
N ALA A 180 5.23 4.45 17.89
CA ALA A 180 5.47 3.00 17.76
C ALA A 180 4.85 2.38 16.49
N PRO A 181 3.65 2.76 16.02
CA PRO A 181 3.14 2.28 14.74
C PRO A 181 4.06 2.59 13.55
N MET A 182 4.74 3.75 13.53
CA MET A 182 5.69 4.10 12.47
C MET A 182 6.93 3.23 12.52
N TRP A 183 7.48 2.96 13.70
CA TRP A 183 8.63 2.07 13.87
C TRP A 183 8.28 0.62 13.53
N LEU A 184 7.06 0.19 13.85
CA LEU A 184 6.55 -1.11 13.41
C LEU A 184 6.51 -1.18 11.87
N MET A 185 6.00 -0.13 11.18
CA MET A 185 5.99 -0.10 9.72
C MET A 185 7.40 -0.10 9.14
N ALA A 186 8.35 0.62 9.73
CA ALA A 186 9.75 0.58 9.32
C ALA A 186 10.34 -0.85 9.43
N ALA A 187 10.07 -1.55 10.52
CA ALA A 187 10.51 -2.94 10.71
C ALA A 187 9.84 -3.89 9.68
N LEU A 188 8.53 -3.76 9.46
CA LEU A 188 7.81 -4.57 8.47
C LEU A 188 8.30 -4.31 7.05
N LEU A 189 8.61 -3.06 6.68
CA LEU A 189 9.20 -2.70 5.39
C LEU A 189 10.59 -3.33 5.21
N LEU A 190 11.41 -3.37 6.27
CA LEU A 190 12.70 -4.06 6.26
C LEU A 190 12.53 -5.55 5.99
N LEU A 191 11.62 -6.21 6.70
CA LEU A 191 11.32 -7.64 6.51
C LEU A 191 10.75 -7.93 5.12
N ALA A 192 9.90 -7.04 4.61
CA ALA A 192 9.29 -7.16 3.29
C ALA A 192 10.28 -6.97 2.12
N GLN A 193 11.50 -6.46 2.36
CA GLN A 193 12.54 -6.42 1.33
C GLN A 193 12.93 -7.82 0.84
N ALA A 194 12.89 -8.83 1.70
CA ALA A 194 13.26 -10.19 1.31
C ALA A 194 12.28 -10.81 0.28
N PRO A 195 10.95 -10.81 0.49
CA PRO A 195 10.01 -11.24 -0.54
C PRO A 195 10.00 -10.32 -1.77
N ALA A 196 10.21 -9.00 -1.61
CA ALA A 196 10.25 -8.06 -2.73
C ALA A 196 11.45 -8.31 -3.69
N ARG A 197 12.58 -8.80 -3.19
CA ARG A 197 13.75 -9.18 -4.02
C ARG A 197 13.47 -10.36 -4.96
N ARG A 198 12.47 -11.16 -4.66
CA ARG A 198 12.15 -12.40 -5.36
C ARG A 198 10.88 -12.28 -6.22
N LEU A 199 10.42 -11.05 -6.46
CA LEU A 199 9.37 -10.69 -7.40
C LEU A 199 9.97 -10.41 -8.77
#